data_d0bdff44352599c19430c9380b22c7c0
#
_entry.id   d0bdff44352599c19430c9380b22c7c0
#
_cell.length_a   1.000
_cell.length_b   1.000
_cell.length_c   1.000
_cell.angle_alpha   90.00
_cell.angle_beta   90.00
_cell.angle_gamma   90.00
#
_symmetry.space_group_name_H-M   'P 1'
#
loop_
_entity.id
_entity.type
_entity.pdbx_description
1 polymer ?
#
loop_
_entity_poly.entity_id
_entity_poly.type
_entity_poly.pdbx_seq_one_letter_code
_entity_poly.pdbx_strand_id
1 'polypeptide(L)'
;MERALSFLRNHKEIALATCEGNLPKLRIFQIMKQEGNMLYFATSEKKAVWHELHQNPNVELLAYEGNVSVRCSGMVNFNVEEETKRWIYENNDVLSRLYSSYDQMAYFCLPIAEMDYYDLAPTPPLFKHFDLMSGEVGDGFVGDRFSK
;
A
#
# COMPACT_ATOMS: atom_id res chain seq x y z
N MET A 1 -11.74 -2.69 -10.54
CA MET A 1 -11.26 -2.40 -9.15
C MET A 1 -11.08 -3.66 -8.33
N GLU A 2 -12.05 -4.55 -8.30
CA GLU A 2 -11.94 -5.80 -7.54
C GLU A 2 -10.75 -6.66 -7.97
N ARG A 3 -10.44 -6.69 -9.25
CA ARG A 3 -9.29 -7.43 -9.80
C ARG A 3 -7.96 -6.89 -9.24
N ALA A 4 -7.83 -5.57 -9.13
CA ALA A 4 -6.65 -4.94 -8.56
C ALA A 4 -6.55 -5.19 -7.05
N LEU A 5 -7.65 -5.10 -6.33
CA LEU A 5 -7.69 -5.40 -4.90
C LEU A 5 -7.37 -6.87 -4.63
N SER A 6 -7.86 -7.78 -5.47
CA SER A 6 -7.53 -9.20 -5.38
C SER A 6 -6.05 -9.46 -5.65
N PHE A 7 -5.47 -8.74 -6.59
CA PHE A 7 -4.03 -8.83 -6.86
C PHE A 7 -3.21 -8.48 -5.61
N LEU A 8 -3.59 -7.41 -4.91
CA LEU A 8 -2.93 -7.03 -3.65
C LEU A 8 -3.06 -8.12 -2.57
N ARG A 9 -4.23 -8.76 -2.48
CA ARG A 9 -4.43 -9.84 -1.51
C ARG A 9 -3.49 -11.01 -1.75
N ASN A 10 -3.13 -11.26 -2.99
CA ASN A 10 -2.25 -12.35 -3.39
C ASN A 10 -0.78 -11.96 -3.50
N HIS A 11 -0.46 -10.67 -3.39
CA HIS A 11 0.91 -10.14 -3.51
C HIS A 11 1.16 -9.16 -2.38
N LYS A 12 1.29 -9.69 -1.17
CA LYS A 12 1.33 -8.90 0.07
C LYS A 12 2.65 -8.17 0.29
N GLU A 13 3.73 -8.62 -0.33
CA GLU A 13 5.03 -7.98 -0.24
C GLU A 13 5.12 -6.92 -1.33
N ILE A 14 5.23 -5.67 -0.91
CA ILE A 14 5.13 -4.53 -1.81
C ILE A 14 6.30 -3.58 -1.59
N ALA A 15 6.59 -2.77 -2.60
CA ALA A 15 7.51 -1.65 -2.48
C ALA A 15 6.72 -0.43 -2.02
N LEU A 16 7.14 0.18 -0.92
CA LEU A 16 6.50 1.37 -0.36
C LEU A 16 7.42 2.56 -0.47
N ALA A 17 6.94 3.62 -1.12
CA ALA A 17 7.65 4.88 -1.26
C ALA A 17 7.12 5.90 -0.25
N THR A 18 8.06 6.58 0.42
CA THR A 18 7.80 7.69 1.32
C THR A 18 8.70 8.85 0.95
N CYS A 19 8.53 10.00 1.61
CA CYS A 19 9.39 11.15 1.41
C CYS A 19 10.03 11.57 2.74
N GLU A 20 11.31 11.94 2.66
CA GLU A 20 12.01 12.66 3.72
C GLU A 20 12.39 14.02 3.16
N GLY A 21 11.63 15.07 3.49
CA GLY A 21 11.72 16.33 2.78
C GLY A 21 11.37 16.12 1.31
N ASN A 22 12.27 16.45 0.40
CA ASN A 22 12.12 16.21 -1.03
C ASN A 22 12.92 15.00 -1.54
N LEU A 23 13.39 14.14 -0.62
CA LEU A 23 14.11 12.92 -0.97
C LEU A 23 13.15 11.74 -0.94
N PRO A 24 12.98 11.03 -2.06
CA PRO A 24 12.17 9.81 -2.06
C PRO A 24 12.91 8.68 -1.33
N LYS A 25 12.17 7.88 -0.60
CA LYS A 25 12.67 6.69 0.10
C LYS A 25 11.83 5.48 -0.33
N LEU A 26 12.49 4.34 -0.50
CA LEU A 26 11.83 3.13 -0.97
C LEU A 26 12.29 1.93 -0.15
N ARG A 27 11.34 1.07 0.24
CA ARG A 27 11.62 -0.18 0.96
C ARG A 27 10.50 -1.18 0.73
N ILE A 28 10.76 -2.43 1.10
CA ILE A 28 9.74 -3.47 1.06
C ILE A 28 8.96 -3.47 2.36
N PHE A 29 7.64 -3.55 2.26
CA PHE A 29 6.70 -3.78 3.36
C PHE A 29 5.80 -4.95 3.01
N GLN A 30 5.24 -5.57 4.05
CA GLN A 30 4.21 -6.57 3.88
C GLN A 30 2.86 -5.96 4.25
N ILE A 31 1.86 -6.16 3.41
CA ILE A 31 0.48 -5.82 3.76
C ILE A 31 0.03 -6.86 4.80
N MET A 32 -0.20 -6.42 6.03
CA MET A 32 -0.52 -7.30 7.15
C MET A 32 -2.00 -7.68 7.20
N LYS A 33 -2.85 -6.78 6.76
CA LYS A 33 -4.30 -7.00 6.68
C LYS A 33 -4.87 -6.12 5.58
N GLN A 34 -5.89 -6.61 4.91
CA GLN A 34 -6.61 -5.85 3.89
C GLN A 34 -8.11 -5.97 4.12
N GLU A 35 -8.77 -4.85 4.30
CA GLU A 35 -10.22 -4.76 4.42
C GLU A 35 -10.74 -3.84 3.33
N GLY A 36 -11.27 -4.43 2.24
CA GLY A 36 -11.66 -3.63 1.08
C GLY A 36 -10.48 -2.84 0.53
N ASN A 37 -10.60 -1.52 0.55
CA ASN A 37 -9.56 -0.59 0.09
C ASN A 37 -8.69 -0.05 1.23
N MET A 38 -8.78 -0.63 2.42
CA MET A 38 -7.95 -0.26 3.56
C MET A 38 -6.82 -1.27 3.74
N LEU A 39 -5.59 -0.80 3.73
CA LEU A 39 -4.41 -1.62 3.93
C LEU A 39 -3.78 -1.30 5.28
N TYR A 40 -3.35 -2.35 5.99
CA TYR A 40 -2.75 -2.23 7.32
C TYR A 40 -1.33 -2.73 7.32
N PHE A 41 -0.47 -2.02 8.04
CA PHE A 41 0.96 -2.29 8.12
C PHE A 41 1.44 -2.23 9.57
N ALA A 42 2.55 -2.92 9.83
CA ALA A 42 3.23 -2.89 11.11
C ALA A 42 4.70 -2.54 10.91
N THR A 43 5.24 -1.76 11.82
CA THR A 43 6.63 -1.35 11.83
C THR A 43 7.11 -1.16 13.27
N SER A 44 8.14 -0.36 13.48
CA SER A 44 8.65 0.01 14.79
C SER A 44 8.85 1.52 14.86
N GLU A 45 8.56 2.11 16.01
CA GLU A 45 8.82 3.53 16.26
C GLU A 45 10.30 3.90 16.15
N LYS A 46 11.18 2.90 16.22
CA LYS A 46 12.63 3.08 16.11
C LYS A 46 13.12 3.20 14.67
N LYS A 47 12.27 2.88 13.71
CA LYS A 47 12.64 2.93 12.28
C LYS A 47 12.40 4.31 11.70
N ALA A 48 13.28 4.72 10.79
CA ALA A 48 13.17 6.01 10.10
C ALA A 48 11.83 6.20 9.39
N VAL A 49 11.27 5.14 8.82
CA VAL A 49 10.00 5.19 8.11
C VAL A 49 8.85 5.70 8.99
N TRP A 50 8.85 5.34 10.27
CA TRP A 50 7.82 5.81 11.22
C TRP A 50 7.83 7.34 11.33
N HIS A 51 9.01 7.93 11.44
CA HIS A 51 9.18 9.37 11.52
C HIS A 51 8.88 10.06 10.19
N GLU A 52 9.27 9.45 9.08
CA GLU A 52 8.96 9.96 7.73
C GLU A 52 7.46 10.06 7.52
N LEU A 53 6.70 9.02 7.90
CA LEU A 53 5.26 8.98 7.75
C LEU A 53 4.54 10.02 8.60
N HIS A 54 5.06 10.35 9.78
CA HIS A 54 4.48 11.40 10.62
C HIS A 54 4.72 12.79 10.04
N GLN A 55 5.87 13.02 9.41
CA GLN A 55 6.19 14.30 8.79
C GLN A 55 5.50 14.47 7.44
N ASN A 56 5.40 13.40 6.67
CA ASN A 56 4.74 13.39 5.38
C ASN A 56 4.00 12.07 5.18
N PRO A 57 2.67 12.06 5.39
CA PRO A 57 1.89 10.83 5.30
C PRO A 57 1.58 10.37 3.87
N ASN A 58 1.97 11.12 2.85
CA ASN A 58 1.75 10.73 1.46
C ASN A 58 2.66 9.56 1.09
N VAL A 59 2.06 8.52 0.55
CA VAL A 59 2.78 7.32 0.14
C VAL A 59 2.30 6.82 -1.21
N GLU A 60 3.14 6.03 -1.84
CA GLU A 60 2.79 5.25 -3.00
C GLU A 60 3.37 3.85 -2.81
N LEU A 61 2.61 2.83 -3.21
CA LEU A 61 3.08 1.46 -3.18
C LEU A 61 2.91 0.77 -4.52
N LEU A 62 3.70 -0.25 -4.72
CA LEU A 62 3.69 -1.03 -5.96
C LEU A 62 3.77 -2.51 -5.64
N ALA A 63 2.80 -3.26 -6.16
CA ALA A 63 2.80 -4.72 -6.21
C ALA A 63 3.02 -5.14 -7.67
N TYR A 64 3.80 -6.18 -7.88
CA TYR A 64 4.21 -6.57 -9.23
C TYR A 64 4.44 -8.09 -9.32
N GLU A 65 3.94 -8.68 -10.38
CA GLU A 65 4.31 -10.03 -10.79
C GLU A 65 4.01 -10.22 -12.28
N GLY A 66 5.00 -10.72 -13.01
CA GLY A 66 4.83 -10.99 -14.44
C GLY A 66 4.54 -9.73 -15.23
N ASN A 67 3.41 -9.74 -15.94
CA ASN A 67 2.96 -8.61 -16.76
C ASN A 67 2.07 -7.62 -16.01
N VAL A 68 1.72 -7.94 -14.76
CA VAL A 68 0.75 -7.16 -14.00
C VAL A 68 1.45 -6.36 -12.93
N SER A 69 1.06 -5.10 -12.79
CA SER A 69 1.42 -4.27 -11.65
C SER A 69 0.20 -3.51 -11.15
N VAL A 70 0.17 -3.29 -9.83
CA VAL A 70 -0.86 -2.48 -9.18
C VAL A 70 -0.13 -1.42 -8.35
N ARG A 71 -0.43 -0.17 -8.63
CA ARG A 71 0.12 0.96 -7.90
C ARG A 71 -1.01 1.64 -7.14
N CYS A 72 -0.78 1.89 -5.85
CA CYS A 72 -1.75 2.56 -5.00
C CYS A 72 -1.11 3.79 -4.37
N SER A 73 -1.88 4.85 -4.23
CA SER A 73 -1.45 6.06 -3.55
C SER A 73 -2.49 6.52 -2.55
N GLY A 74 -2.06 7.28 -1.58
CA GLY A 74 -2.92 7.85 -0.55
C GLY A 74 -2.12 8.43 0.60
N MET A 75 -2.83 8.81 1.64
CA MET A 75 -2.24 9.31 2.88
C MET A 75 -2.45 8.29 3.97
N VAL A 76 -1.37 7.89 4.62
CA VAL A 76 -1.47 6.99 5.78
C VAL A 76 -2.03 7.74 6.98
N ASN A 77 -2.59 6.99 7.91
CA ASN A 77 -2.90 7.49 9.24
C ASN A 77 -2.57 6.41 10.28
N PHE A 78 -2.60 6.79 11.54
CA PHE A 78 -2.19 5.93 12.65
C PHE A 78 -3.37 5.47 13.49
N ASN A 79 -4.58 5.61 12.97
CA ASN A 79 -5.82 5.20 13.64
C ASN A 79 -6.08 3.72 13.38
N VAL A 80 -5.35 2.87 14.07
CA VAL A 80 -5.51 1.42 13.99
C VAL A 80 -6.08 0.96 15.32
N GLU A 81 -7.23 0.30 15.27
CA GLU A 81 -7.91 -0.19 16.48
C GLU A 81 -7.11 -1.31 17.16
N GLU A 82 -7.23 -1.38 18.47
CA GLU A 82 -6.54 -2.40 19.29
C GLU A 82 -6.83 -3.82 18.80
N GLU A 83 -8.07 -4.07 18.42
CA GLU A 83 -8.49 -5.38 17.89
C GLU A 83 -7.75 -5.72 16.59
N THR A 84 -7.58 -4.74 15.71
CA THR A 84 -6.85 -4.91 14.46
C THR A 84 -5.36 -5.17 14.72
N LYS A 85 -4.75 -4.43 15.63
CA LYS A 85 -3.35 -4.63 16.03
C LYS A 85 -3.12 -6.05 16.56
N ARG A 86 -4.03 -6.50 17.42
CA ARG A 86 -3.97 -7.84 18.00
C ARG A 86 -4.13 -8.91 16.92
N TRP A 87 -5.08 -8.71 16.01
CA TRP A 87 -5.28 -9.63 14.89
C TRP A 87 -4.03 -9.77 14.02
N ILE A 88 -3.41 -8.64 13.68
CA ILE A 88 -2.18 -8.62 12.88
C ILE A 88 -1.07 -9.42 13.56
N TYR A 89 -0.88 -9.17 14.86
CA TYR A 89 0.15 -9.85 15.64
C TYR A 89 -0.11 -11.36 15.70
N GLU A 90 -1.33 -11.77 15.96
CA GLU A 90 -1.72 -13.19 16.11
C GLU A 90 -1.69 -13.95 14.77
N ASN A 91 -1.85 -13.26 13.65
CA ASN A 91 -1.89 -13.87 12.32
C ASN A 91 -0.58 -13.72 11.53
N ASN A 92 0.50 -13.38 12.22
CA ASN A 92 1.82 -13.26 11.58
C ASN A 92 2.89 -13.91 12.46
N ASP A 93 3.40 -15.06 12.02
CA ASP A 93 4.37 -15.85 12.78
C ASP A 93 5.69 -15.11 13.02
N VAL A 94 6.09 -14.25 12.09
CA VAL A 94 7.33 -13.48 12.23
C VAL A 94 7.20 -12.49 13.38
N LEU A 95 6.07 -11.80 13.46
CA LEU A 95 5.83 -10.81 14.52
C LEU A 95 5.77 -11.45 15.89
N SER A 96 5.05 -12.56 16.03
CA SER A 96 4.94 -13.27 17.29
C SER A 96 6.26 -13.90 17.75
N ARG A 97 7.16 -14.16 16.79
CA ARG A 97 8.51 -14.66 17.09
C ARG A 97 9.45 -13.55 17.54
N LEU A 98 9.35 -12.35 16.93
CA LEU A 98 10.27 -11.23 17.18
C LEU A 98 9.84 -10.36 18.36
N TYR A 99 8.55 -10.28 18.65
CA TYR A 99 7.99 -9.41 19.67
C TYR A 99 7.14 -10.22 20.64
N SER A 100 7.21 -9.89 21.93
CA SER A 100 6.46 -10.61 22.96
C SER A 100 5.01 -10.13 23.08
N SER A 101 4.68 -8.97 22.52
CA SER A 101 3.34 -8.40 22.58
C SER A 101 3.10 -7.49 21.37
N TYR A 102 1.84 -7.37 20.95
CA TYR A 102 1.46 -6.46 19.87
C TYR A 102 1.74 -4.99 20.23
N ASP A 103 1.81 -4.66 21.53
CA ASP A 103 2.08 -3.29 22.00
C ASP A 103 3.51 -2.81 21.72
N GLN A 104 4.42 -3.73 21.42
CA GLN A 104 5.81 -3.40 21.15
C GLN A 104 6.04 -2.89 19.74
N MET A 105 5.00 -2.90 18.93
CA MET A 105 5.05 -2.53 17.53
C MET A 105 4.28 -1.24 17.29
N ALA A 106 4.55 -0.62 16.16
CA ALA A 106 3.83 0.54 15.66
C ALA A 106 3.03 0.15 14.42
N TYR A 107 1.84 0.68 14.29
CA TYR A 107 0.90 0.32 13.22
C TYR A 107 0.44 1.56 12.48
N PHE A 108 0.22 1.40 11.20
CA PHE A 108 -0.40 2.43 10.38
C PHE A 108 -1.29 1.80 9.33
N CYS A 109 -2.18 2.60 8.76
CA CYS A 109 -3.06 2.14 7.71
C CYS A 109 -3.08 3.12 6.54
N LEU A 110 -3.41 2.59 5.38
CA LEU A 110 -3.53 3.34 4.14
C LEU A 110 -4.92 3.14 3.56
N PRO A 111 -5.82 4.14 3.68
CA PRO A 111 -7.01 4.18 2.84
C PRO A 111 -6.55 4.51 1.42
N ILE A 112 -6.74 3.59 0.49
CA ILE A 112 -6.31 3.81 -0.90
C ILE A 112 -7.14 4.93 -1.51
N ALA A 113 -6.48 5.99 -1.99
CA ALA A 113 -7.13 7.10 -2.66
C ALA A 113 -7.21 6.89 -4.17
N GLU A 114 -6.13 6.44 -4.78
CA GLU A 114 -6.05 6.17 -6.20
C GLU A 114 -5.34 4.85 -6.44
N MET A 115 -5.74 4.15 -7.50
CA MET A 115 -5.16 2.85 -7.85
C MET A 115 -5.05 2.71 -9.35
N ASP A 116 -3.88 2.26 -9.83
CA ASP A 116 -3.64 1.94 -11.21
C ASP A 116 -3.42 0.45 -11.37
N TYR A 117 -4.13 -0.13 -12.31
CA TYR A 117 -3.97 -1.52 -12.73
C TYR A 117 -3.36 -1.55 -14.12
N TYR A 118 -2.25 -2.24 -14.25
CA TYR A 118 -1.49 -2.29 -15.49
C TYR A 118 -1.20 -3.75 -15.85
N ASP A 119 -1.58 -4.14 -17.07
CA ASP A 119 -1.33 -5.49 -17.59
C ASP A 119 -0.75 -5.38 -19.00
N LEU A 120 0.47 -5.84 -19.18
CA LEU A 120 1.18 -5.82 -20.46
C LEU A 120 0.83 -7.00 -21.37
N ALA A 121 0.11 -8.01 -20.88
CA ALA A 121 -0.16 -9.23 -21.65
C ALA A 121 -1.07 -8.99 -22.86
N PRO A 122 -2.17 -8.21 -22.76
CA PRO A 122 -3.03 -7.96 -23.92
C PRO A 122 -2.37 -7.03 -24.95
N THR A 123 -2.89 -7.06 -26.17
CA THR A 123 -2.47 -6.12 -27.23
C THR A 123 -3.71 -5.37 -27.71
N PRO A 124 -3.82 -4.05 -27.46
CA PRO A 124 -2.88 -3.21 -26.70
C PRO A 124 -2.89 -3.54 -25.20
N PRO A 125 -1.87 -3.10 -24.44
CA PRO A 125 -1.84 -3.30 -23.00
C PRO A 125 -3.04 -2.69 -22.31
N LEU A 126 -3.42 -3.29 -21.18
CA LEU A 126 -4.54 -2.81 -20.39
C LEU A 126 -4.05 -1.83 -19.32
N PHE A 127 -4.66 -0.65 -19.28
CA PHE A 127 -4.43 0.35 -18.23
C PHE A 127 -5.77 0.78 -17.68
N LYS A 128 -5.94 0.70 -16.36
CA LYS A 128 -7.13 1.20 -15.67
C LYS A 128 -6.70 2.04 -14.49
N HIS A 129 -7.32 3.21 -14.39
CA HIS A 129 -7.13 4.11 -13.26
C HIS A 129 -8.42 4.21 -12.47
N PHE A 130 -8.32 4.06 -11.16
CA PHE A 130 -9.46 4.13 -10.25
C PHE A 130 -9.22 5.26 -9.26
N ASP A 131 -10.17 6.19 -9.19
CA ASP A 131 -10.22 7.19 -8.15
C ASP A 131 -11.23 6.72 -7.11
N LEU A 132 -10.75 6.26 -5.97
CA LEU A 132 -11.61 5.70 -4.93
C LEU A 132 -12.35 6.79 -4.13
N MET A 133 -11.90 8.04 -4.23
CA MET A 133 -12.56 9.17 -3.59
C MET A 133 -13.82 9.58 -4.33
N SER A 134 -13.78 9.64 -5.68
CA SER A 134 -14.91 10.01 -6.54
C SER A 134 -15.68 8.82 -7.07
N GLY A 135 -15.06 7.63 -7.08
CA GLY A 135 -15.61 6.45 -7.72
C GLY A 135 -15.39 6.40 -9.23
N GLU A 136 -14.68 7.37 -9.79
CA GLU A 136 -14.43 7.41 -11.22
C GLU A 136 -13.45 6.33 -11.66
N VAL A 137 -13.71 5.75 -12.83
CA VAL A 137 -12.84 4.78 -13.48
C VAL A 137 -12.44 5.35 -14.83
N GLY A 138 -11.14 5.46 -15.03
CA GLY A 138 -10.57 5.93 -16.29
C GLY A 138 -9.82 4.84 -17.01
N ASP A 139 -9.73 4.98 -18.32
CA ASP A 139 -8.81 4.22 -19.14
C ASP A 139 -7.58 5.08 -19.40
N GLY A 140 -6.52 4.40 -19.74
CA GLY A 140 -5.35 5.09 -20.22
C GLY A 140 -4.18 5.05 -19.30
N PHE A 141 -3.11 5.35 -19.87
CA PHE A 141 -1.79 5.36 -19.28
C PHE A 141 -1.50 6.76 -18.75
N VAL A 142 -0.85 6.83 -17.60
CA VAL A 142 -0.54 8.15 -17.00
C VAL A 142 0.22 9.05 -17.97
N GLY A 143 1.08 8.46 -18.80
CA GLY A 143 1.80 9.20 -19.85
C GLY A 143 0.88 9.89 -20.85
N ASP A 144 -0.32 9.38 -21.05
CA ASP A 144 -1.28 9.98 -21.98
C ASP A 144 -1.74 11.37 -21.55
N ARG A 145 -1.64 11.67 -20.25
CA ARG A 145 -1.95 13.01 -19.73
C ARG A 145 -1.03 14.08 -20.29
N PHE A 146 0.13 13.69 -20.75
CA PHE A 146 1.17 14.58 -21.23
C PHE A 146 1.42 14.46 -22.73
N SER A 147 0.72 13.57 -23.41
CA SER A 147 0.90 13.31 -24.83
C SER A 147 0.01 14.21 -25.71
N LYS A 148 0.10 15.50 -25.49
CA LYS A 148 -0.67 16.47 -26.29
C LYS A 148 0.23 17.30 -27.18
#